data_797e448e392dc6935a417d162e74aaec
#
_entry.id   797e448e392dc6935a417d162e74aaec
#
_cell.length_a   1.000
_cell.length_b   1.000
_cell.length_c   1.000
_cell.angle_alpha   90.00
_cell.angle_beta   90.00
_cell.angle_gamma   90.00
#
_symmetry.space_group_name_H-M   'P 1'
#
loop_
_entity.id
_entity.type
_entity.pdbx_description
1 polymer ?
#
loop_
_entity_poly.entity_id
_entity_poly.type
_entity_poly.pdbx_seq_one_letter_code
_entity_poly.pdbx_strand_id
1 'polypeptide(L)'
;MFFRHAQPSSGRPALKALAALFGATLLAVAGSAAHADATLEKIRERNRISVGVILSGPPFGTIDPVTREHLGYNVELAKGIAKTLGVGLETVSVLAPNRVQFLQQGKVDILIANMQLTEERTQILDYVPTPYEEVGGGALIRKGSGIANWEDLKGKPVCVSQGSNFIKPLVETYGAEIKAFRSQSESLLSLRGNGCVAAVHVGPTMRTLLKEPEWADYELPLPNDLIPSPSVIWVRKGEKDIQARLDAIVRDWHRSGWLLEVGERNGLQPSQALRDLHEKYRDAAPLADSRQ
;
A
#
# COMPACT_ATOMS: atom_id res chain seq x y z
N MET A 1 -53.22 73.25 -4.34
CA MET A 1 -52.95 74.60 -4.92
C MET A 1 -51.78 74.53 -5.86
N PHE A 2 -52.11 74.69 -7.17
CA PHE A 2 -51.26 75.22 -8.28
C PHE A 2 -49.94 74.62 -8.62
N PHE A 3 -49.80 73.86 -9.73
CA PHE A 3 -49.43 74.32 -11.12
C PHE A 3 -47.92 74.66 -11.21
N ARG A 4 -47.09 74.23 -12.15
CA ARG A 4 -47.16 73.98 -13.62
C ARG A 4 -45.83 73.35 -14.08
N HIS A 5 -45.86 72.40 -14.99
CA HIS A 5 -45.35 72.45 -16.38
C HIS A 5 -43.93 73.00 -16.62
N ALA A 6 -43.07 72.18 -17.19
CA ALA A 6 -42.80 72.12 -18.65
C ALA A 6 -41.67 71.14 -19.00
N GLN A 7 -41.90 70.31 -19.98
CA GLN A 7 -40.91 69.72 -20.89
C GLN A 7 -40.60 70.75 -22.03
N PRO A 8 -39.76 70.48 -23.08
CA PRO A 8 -38.78 69.40 -23.39
C PRO A 8 -37.50 69.94 -24.05
N SER A 9 -36.51 69.08 -24.38
CA SER A 9 -35.86 69.05 -25.73
C SER A 9 -34.69 68.01 -25.72
N SER A 10 -34.81 66.92 -26.43
CA SER A 10 -34.14 66.52 -27.65
C SER A 10 -32.60 66.69 -27.72
N GLY A 11 -31.91 65.57 -27.86
CA GLY A 11 -30.54 65.49 -28.29
C GLY A 11 -29.96 64.08 -28.29
N ARG A 12 -30.22 63.29 -29.31
CA ARG A 12 -29.38 62.15 -29.72
C ARG A 12 -28.14 62.72 -30.42
N PRO A 13 -26.95 62.11 -30.35
CA PRO A 13 -26.62 60.87 -31.08
C PRO A 13 -25.75 59.87 -30.26
N ALA A 14 -26.07 58.64 -30.24
CA ALA A 14 -25.70 57.57 -31.18
C ALA A 14 -24.18 57.27 -31.32
N LEU A 15 -23.85 56.02 -31.09
CA LEU A 15 -22.69 55.31 -31.61
C LEU A 15 -21.30 55.74 -31.09
N LYS A 16 -20.84 55.14 -30.01
CA LYS A 16 -19.43 54.75 -29.75
C LYS A 16 -19.28 54.04 -28.41
N ALA A 17 -19.90 52.87 -28.23
CA ALA A 17 -19.66 52.00 -27.06
C ALA A 17 -19.99 50.53 -27.38
N LEU A 18 -19.39 50.01 -28.46
CA LEU A 18 -19.52 48.58 -28.81
C LEU A 18 -18.20 48.07 -29.37
N ALA A 19 -17.11 48.18 -28.61
CA ALA A 19 -15.82 47.62 -29.01
C ALA A 19 -14.89 47.27 -27.82
N ALA A 20 -15.42 47.16 -26.57
CA ALA A 20 -14.59 46.90 -25.40
C ALA A 20 -15.03 45.67 -24.57
N LEU A 21 -15.88 44.77 -25.10
CA LEU A 21 -16.39 43.61 -24.34
C LEU A 21 -16.03 42.26 -24.97
N PHE A 22 -15.06 42.19 -25.89
CA PHE A 22 -14.65 40.92 -26.54
C PHE A 22 -13.19 40.50 -26.23
N GLY A 23 -12.50 41.16 -25.28
CA GLY A 23 -11.09 40.89 -24.95
C GLY A 23 -10.82 40.21 -23.61
N ALA A 24 -11.83 39.88 -22.80
CA ALA A 24 -11.62 39.43 -21.42
C ALA A 24 -12.03 37.95 -21.12
N THR A 25 -12.29 37.12 -22.13
CA THR A 25 -12.79 35.73 -21.91
C THR A 25 -11.83 34.63 -22.37
N LEU A 26 -10.54 34.92 -22.59
CA LEU A 26 -9.58 33.90 -23.07
C LEU A 26 -8.41 33.62 -22.10
N LEU A 27 -8.52 33.93 -20.82
CA LEU A 27 -7.44 33.67 -19.83
C LEU A 27 -7.85 32.81 -18.63
N ALA A 28 -8.92 32.02 -18.71
CA ALA A 28 -9.41 31.21 -17.58
C ALA A 28 -9.45 29.70 -17.82
N VAL A 29 -8.62 29.13 -18.70
CA VAL A 29 -8.59 27.67 -18.94
C VAL A 29 -7.19 27.05 -18.74
N ALA A 30 -6.26 27.75 -18.11
CA ALA A 30 -4.91 27.21 -17.86
C ALA A 30 -4.66 26.84 -16.37
N GLY A 31 -5.70 26.56 -15.59
CA GLY A 31 -5.56 26.42 -14.13
C GLY A 31 -5.88 25.05 -13.53
N SER A 32 -6.02 23.98 -14.31
CA SER A 32 -6.46 22.68 -13.73
C SER A 32 -5.54 21.47 -13.98
N ALA A 33 -4.33 21.69 -14.50
CA ALA A 33 -3.40 20.58 -14.77
C ALA A 33 -2.21 20.49 -13.78
N ALA A 34 -2.17 21.28 -12.70
CA ALA A 34 -0.97 21.44 -11.89
C ALA A 34 -0.98 20.70 -10.54
N HIS A 35 -1.86 19.72 -10.31
CA HIS A 35 -1.89 18.99 -9.03
C HIS A 35 -1.65 17.50 -9.12
N ALA A 36 -1.24 16.96 -10.28
CA ALA A 36 -1.19 15.50 -10.46
C ALA A 36 0.10 14.84 -9.93
N ASP A 37 1.23 15.54 -9.75
CA ASP A 37 2.49 14.86 -9.39
C ASP A 37 3.43 15.60 -8.43
N ALA A 38 2.86 16.23 -7.43
CA ALA A 38 3.65 16.88 -6.39
C ALA A 38 4.59 15.94 -5.62
N THR A 39 4.34 14.62 -5.62
CA THR A 39 5.13 13.68 -4.82
C THR A 39 6.49 13.38 -5.41
N LEU A 40 6.58 13.08 -6.69
CA LEU A 40 7.87 12.77 -7.32
C LEU A 40 8.81 14.00 -7.31
N GLU A 41 8.26 15.20 -7.57
CA GLU A 41 9.02 16.44 -7.46
C GLU A 41 9.47 16.71 -6.03
N LYS A 42 8.60 16.63 -5.05
CA LYS A 42 8.95 16.76 -3.63
C LYS A 42 10.04 15.78 -3.18
N ILE A 43 10.02 14.54 -3.67
CA ILE A 43 11.07 13.55 -3.42
C ILE A 43 12.41 14.06 -3.99
N ARG A 44 12.41 14.59 -5.23
CA ARG A 44 13.62 15.13 -5.88
C ARG A 44 14.14 16.35 -5.16
N GLU A 45 13.26 17.34 -4.86
CA GLU A 45 13.62 18.59 -4.17
C GLU A 45 14.28 18.34 -2.80
N ARG A 46 13.70 17.46 -1.97
CA ARG A 46 14.27 17.14 -0.66
C ARG A 46 15.34 16.02 -0.71
N ASN A 47 15.65 15.52 -1.91
CA ASN A 47 16.61 14.44 -2.16
C ASN A 47 16.38 13.22 -1.25
N ARG A 48 15.12 12.87 -0.96
CA ARG A 48 14.74 11.78 -0.06
C ARG A 48 13.33 11.28 -0.34
N ILE A 49 13.16 9.94 -0.28
CA ILE A 49 11.86 9.28 -0.28
C ILE A 49 11.54 8.72 1.11
N SER A 50 10.32 8.96 1.61
CA SER A 50 9.79 8.37 2.85
C SER A 50 8.87 7.20 2.52
N VAL A 51 9.25 6.00 2.96
CA VAL A 51 8.53 4.75 2.67
C VAL A 51 7.94 4.17 3.94
N GLY A 52 6.61 4.01 3.97
CA GLY A 52 5.93 3.34 5.06
C GLY A 52 6.10 1.82 4.97
N VAL A 53 6.67 1.21 6.01
CA VAL A 53 6.92 -0.24 6.11
C VAL A 53 6.36 -0.79 7.40
N ILE A 54 5.87 -2.04 7.40
CA ILE A 54 5.53 -2.76 8.64
C ILE A 54 6.79 -3.44 9.17
N LEU A 55 7.09 -3.20 10.45
CA LEU A 55 8.28 -3.73 11.14
C LEU A 55 7.90 -4.68 12.28
N SER A 56 6.83 -5.47 12.11
CA SER A 56 6.29 -6.35 13.15
C SER A 56 6.84 -7.78 13.11
N GLY A 57 7.82 -8.05 12.28
CA GLY A 57 8.51 -9.34 12.24
C GLY A 57 9.01 -9.76 10.85
N PRO A 58 9.97 -10.70 10.83
CA PRO A 58 10.48 -11.28 9.61
C PRO A 58 9.38 -12.11 8.89
N PRO A 59 9.51 -12.33 7.59
CA PRO A 59 10.59 -11.94 6.70
C PRO A 59 10.44 -10.52 6.13
N PHE A 60 9.30 -9.84 6.33
CA PHE A 60 8.95 -8.60 5.64
C PHE A 60 9.59 -7.36 6.26
N GLY A 61 9.59 -7.25 7.59
CA GLY A 61 10.17 -6.09 8.24
C GLY A 61 10.37 -6.30 9.74
N THR A 62 11.54 -5.94 10.23
CA THR A 62 11.91 -5.99 11.65
C THR A 62 12.86 -4.85 11.98
N ILE A 63 13.06 -4.62 13.27
CA ILE A 63 14.05 -3.69 13.80
C ILE A 63 15.13 -4.51 14.48
N ASP A 64 16.38 -4.36 14.05
CA ASP A 64 17.50 -4.97 14.74
C ASP A 64 17.56 -4.43 16.18
N PRO A 65 17.57 -5.30 17.20
CA PRO A 65 17.51 -4.86 18.59
C PRO A 65 18.77 -4.13 19.06
N VAL A 66 19.90 -4.35 18.40
CA VAL A 66 21.22 -3.78 18.76
C VAL A 66 21.50 -2.51 17.97
N THR A 67 21.45 -2.61 16.64
CA THR A 67 21.79 -1.49 15.74
C THR A 67 20.62 -0.53 15.51
N ARG A 68 19.39 -0.97 15.83
CA ARG A 68 18.13 -0.26 15.55
C ARG A 68 17.84 -0.06 14.07
N GLU A 69 18.58 -0.72 13.21
CA GLU A 69 18.34 -0.69 11.79
C GLU A 69 17.05 -1.40 11.40
N HIS A 70 16.37 -0.88 10.39
CA HIS A 70 15.23 -1.53 9.78
C HIS A 70 15.72 -2.55 8.76
N LEU A 71 15.25 -3.78 8.88
CA LEU A 71 15.66 -4.94 8.06
C LEU A 71 14.43 -5.64 7.50
N GLY A 72 14.63 -6.47 6.47
CA GLY A 72 13.61 -7.34 5.89
C GLY A 72 13.23 -6.97 4.45
N TYR A 73 12.44 -7.84 3.84
CA TYR A 73 12.09 -7.78 2.42
C TYR A 73 11.54 -6.41 1.99
N ASN A 74 10.54 -5.86 2.69
CA ASN A 74 9.96 -4.55 2.35
C ASN A 74 10.98 -3.41 2.47
N VAL A 75 11.92 -3.51 3.40
CA VAL A 75 13.00 -2.53 3.58
C VAL A 75 13.98 -2.61 2.42
N GLU A 76 14.31 -3.81 1.93
CA GLU A 76 15.16 -3.99 0.75
C GLU A 76 14.49 -3.43 -0.52
N LEU A 77 13.17 -3.63 -0.68
CA LEU A 77 12.42 -3.01 -1.78
C LEU A 77 12.49 -1.47 -1.69
N ALA A 78 12.31 -0.91 -0.50
CA ALA A 78 12.43 0.54 -0.27
C ALA A 78 13.83 1.06 -0.63
N LYS A 79 14.90 0.35 -0.23
CA LYS A 79 16.29 0.65 -0.62
C LYS A 79 16.47 0.60 -2.13
N GLY A 80 15.90 -0.42 -2.79
CA GLY A 80 15.92 -0.56 -4.25
C GLY A 80 15.30 0.62 -4.98
N ILE A 81 14.12 1.09 -4.51
CA ILE A 81 13.46 2.29 -5.06
C ILE A 81 14.33 3.53 -4.88
N ALA A 82 14.79 3.81 -3.66
CA ALA A 82 15.61 4.98 -3.36
C ALA A 82 16.89 5.02 -4.22
N LYS A 83 17.56 3.87 -4.36
CA LYS A 83 18.74 3.71 -5.23
C LYS A 83 18.42 4.02 -6.69
N THR A 84 17.30 3.49 -7.23
CA THR A 84 16.91 3.71 -8.62
C THR A 84 16.46 5.15 -8.89
N LEU A 85 15.87 5.82 -7.89
CA LEU A 85 15.51 7.24 -7.97
C LEU A 85 16.71 8.16 -7.73
N GLY A 86 17.84 7.66 -7.23
CA GLY A 86 19.04 8.44 -6.92
C GLY A 86 18.89 9.35 -5.70
N VAL A 87 18.04 8.98 -4.72
CA VAL A 87 17.71 9.78 -3.53
C VAL A 87 17.98 9.02 -2.24
N GLY A 88 18.05 9.72 -1.12
CA GLY A 88 18.11 9.12 0.22
C GLY A 88 16.82 8.38 0.58
N LEU A 89 16.91 7.42 1.50
CA LEU A 89 15.78 6.66 2.02
C LEU A 89 15.48 7.04 3.47
N GLU A 90 14.20 7.22 3.76
CA GLU A 90 13.66 7.22 5.11
C GLU A 90 12.58 6.14 5.20
N THR A 91 12.79 5.12 6.05
CA THR A 91 11.75 4.13 6.34
C THR A 91 10.98 4.53 7.59
N VAL A 92 9.66 4.61 7.45
CA VAL A 92 8.73 5.00 8.52
C VAL A 92 7.94 3.77 8.95
N SER A 93 8.04 3.42 10.24
CA SER A 93 7.25 2.31 10.79
C SER A 93 5.77 2.64 10.80
N VAL A 94 4.98 1.79 10.15
CA VAL A 94 3.51 1.89 10.15
C VAL A 94 2.89 0.59 10.67
N LEU A 95 1.65 0.68 11.14
CA LEU A 95 0.82 -0.46 11.54
C LEU A 95 -0.32 -0.65 10.53
N ALA A 96 -0.89 -1.84 10.48
CA ALA A 96 -2.00 -2.13 9.58
C ALA A 96 -3.18 -1.15 9.71
N PRO A 97 -3.62 -0.68 10.89
CA PRO A 97 -4.72 0.25 11.02
C PRO A 97 -4.39 1.71 10.64
N ASN A 98 -3.13 2.12 10.61
CA ASN A 98 -2.77 3.53 10.37
C ASN A 98 -2.04 3.79 9.04
N ARG A 99 -1.56 2.74 8.33
CA ARG A 99 -0.74 2.89 7.12
C ARG A 99 -1.44 3.71 6.02
N VAL A 100 -2.75 3.50 5.80
CA VAL A 100 -3.53 4.29 4.82
C VAL A 100 -3.54 5.77 5.20
N GLN A 101 -3.81 6.08 6.45
CA GLN A 101 -3.83 7.46 6.94
C GLN A 101 -2.46 8.14 6.83
N PHE A 102 -1.37 7.41 7.11
CA PHE A 102 0.00 7.95 6.96
C PHE A 102 0.28 8.36 5.51
N LEU A 103 -0.13 7.53 4.53
CA LEU A 103 0.01 7.85 3.12
C LEU A 103 -0.84 9.06 2.71
N GLN A 104 -2.13 9.06 3.08
CA GLN A 104 -3.06 10.14 2.74
C GLN A 104 -2.64 11.49 3.34
N GLN A 105 -2.09 11.48 4.55
CA GLN A 105 -1.58 12.69 5.23
C GLN A 105 -0.19 13.13 4.75
N GLY A 106 0.43 12.42 3.82
CA GLY A 106 1.77 12.74 3.33
C GLY A 106 2.90 12.53 4.36
N LYS A 107 2.65 11.75 5.43
CA LYS A 107 3.69 11.34 6.38
C LYS A 107 4.66 10.34 5.76
N VAL A 108 4.22 9.64 4.72
CA VAL A 108 5.02 8.82 3.83
C VAL A 108 4.64 9.12 2.38
N ASP A 109 5.56 8.90 1.47
CA ASP A 109 5.34 9.10 0.05
C ASP A 109 4.64 7.91 -0.60
N ILE A 110 5.06 6.71 -0.19
CA ILE A 110 4.56 5.43 -0.66
C ILE A 110 4.45 4.43 0.48
N LEU A 111 3.70 3.34 0.26
CA LEU A 111 3.64 2.22 1.20
C LEU A 111 4.14 0.93 0.54
N ILE A 112 5.04 0.25 1.24
CA ILE A 112 5.45 -1.14 1.02
C ILE A 112 5.22 -1.87 2.36
N ALA A 113 3.98 -2.26 2.64
CA ALA A 113 3.54 -2.55 4.00
C ALA A 113 2.62 -3.77 4.11
N ASN A 114 2.92 -4.86 3.38
CA ASN A 114 2.13 -6.10 3.34
C ASN A 114 0.63 -5.80 3.10
N MET A 115 0.36 -4.90 2.16
CA MET A 115 -0.98 -4.42 1.90
C MET A 115 -1.45 -4.92 0.54
N GLN A 116 -2.19 -6.03 0.57
CA GLN A 116 -2.73 -6.68 -0.62
C GLN A 116 -3.72 -5.78 -1.34
N LEU A 117 -3.83 -6.01 -2.65
CA LEU A 117 -4.82 -5.35 -3.49
C LEU A 117 -6.23 -5.80 -3.10
N THR A 118 -7.11 -4.85 -2.82
CA THR A 118 -8.55 -5.07 -2.64
C THR A 118 -9.33 -3.94 -3.28
N GLU A 119 -10.57 -4.22 -3.69
CA GLU A 119 -11.43 -3.23 -4.32
C GLU A 119 -11.67 -2.01 -3.42
N GLU A 120 -11.94 -2.22 -2.14
CA GLU A 120 -12.17 -1.13 -1.18
C GLU A 120 -10.98 -0.17 -1.09
N ARG A 121 -9.76 -0.71 -1.13
CA ARG A 121 -8.54 0.10 -1.09
C ARG A 121 -8.34 0.91 -2.36
N THR A 122 -8.72 0.36 -3.52
CA THR A 122 -8.61 1.08 -4.82
C THR A 122 -9.57 2.25 -4.94
N GLN A 123 -10.62 2.32 -4.12
CA GLN A 123 -11.51 3.48 -4.07
C GLN A 123 -10.81 4.72 -3.50
N ILE A 124 -9.89 4.54 -2.56
CA ILE A 124 -9.27 5.62 -1.77
C ILE A 124 -7.79 5.84 -2.04
N LEU A 125 -7.11 4.91 -2.69
CA LEU A 125 -5.69 4.97 -3.06
C LEU A 125 -5.49 4.53 -4.51
N ASP A 126 -4.38 4.95 -5.12
CA ASP A 126 -3.85 4.33 -6.32
C ASP A 126 -2.73 3.33 -5.93
N TYR A 127 -2.40 2.45 -6.83
CA TYR A 127 -1.42 1.39 -6.60
C TYR A 127 -0.58 1.14 -7.85
N VAL A 128 0.63 0.63 -7.66
CA VAL A 128 1.50 0.19 -8.74
C VAL A 128 0.93 -1.09 -9.36
N PRO A 129 0.59 -1.10 -10.66
CA PRO A 129 -0.11 -2.22 -11.31
C PRO A 129 0.64 -3.55 -11.24
N THR A 130 1.98 -3.53 -11.35
CA THR A 130 2.80 -4.73 -11.25
C THR A 130 3.04 -5.06 -9.77
N PRO A 131 2.55 -6.19 -9.26
CA PRO A 131 2.77 -6.58 -7.87
C PRO A 131 4.22 -6.99 -7.63
N TYR A 132 4.67 -6.81 -6.39
CA TYR A 132 6.00 -7.26 -5.97
C TYR A 132 5.99 -8.62 -5.25
N GLU A 133 4.81 -9.14 -4.90
CA GLU A 133 4.62 -10.45 -4.26
C GLU A 133 3.13 -10.83 -4.32
N GLU A 134 2.83 -12.12 -4.10
CA GLU A 134 1.49 -12.61 -3.83
C GLU A 134 1.49 -13.43 -2.56
N VAL A 135 0.62 -13.08 -1.61
CA VAL A 135 0.53 -13.75 -0.32
C VAL A 135 -0.92 -13.91 0.13
N GLY A 136 -1.18 -14.99 0.85
CA GLY A 136 -2.45 -15.23 1.53
C GLY A 136 -2.29 -15.20 3.05
N GLY A 137 -3.38 -15.45 3.76
CA GLY A 137 -3.42 -15.56 5.22
C GLY A 137 -3.10 -16.97 5.70
N GLY A 138 -2.15 -17.10 6.63
CA GLY A 138 -1.90 -18.34 7.36
C GLY A 138 -2.52 -18.28 8.76
N ALA A 139 -3.18 -19.36 9.19
CA ALA A 139 -3.76 -19.49 10.51
C ALA A 139 -2.80 -20.23 11.45
N LEU A 140 -2.16 -19.51 12.36
CA LEU A 140 -1.33 -20.09 13.41
C LEU A 140 -2.25 -20.63 14.52
N ILE A 141 -2.16 -21.90 14.80
CA ILE A 141 -3.09 -22.66 15.66
C ILE A 141 -2.27 -23.54 16.61
N ARG A 142 -2.74 -23.72 17.85
CA ARG A 142 -2.08 -24.64 18.80
C ARG A 142 -2.26 -26.09 18.33
N LYS A 143 -1.20 -26.89 18.37
CA LYS A 143 -1.21 -28.32 18.07
C LYS A 143 -2.25 -29.05 18.91
N GLY A 144 -2.92 -29.99 18.30
CA GLY A 144 -3.96 -30.81 18.98
C GLY A 144 -5.27 -30.07 19.25
N SER A 145 -5.51 -28.91 18.66
CA SER A 145 -6.75 -28.13 18.83
C SER A 145 -7.96 -28.76 18.15
N GLY A 146 -7.76 -29.73 17.23
CA GLY A 146 -8.82 -30.31 16.41
C GLY A 146 -9.30 -29.43 15.27
N ILE A 147 -8.63 -28.29 14.99
CA ILE A 147 -8.94 -27.40 13.88
C ILE A 147 -8.06 -27.82 12.70
N ALA A 148 -8.66 -28.28 11.61
CA ALA A 148 -7.99 -28.79 10.41
C ALA A 148 -8.43 -28.09 9.12
N ASN A 149 -9.56 -27.39 9.13
CA ASN A 149 -10.12 -26.67 8.00
C ASN A 149 -10.55 -25.26 8.41
N TRP A 150 -10.71 -24.35 7.46
CA TRP A 150 -11.18 -22.99 7.71
C TRP A 150 -12.58 -22.95 8.32
N GLU A 151 -13.45 -23.90 7.94
CA GLU A 151 -14.82 -24.07 8.43
C GLU A 151 -14.86 -24.40 9.93
N ASP A 152 -13.81 -25.01 10.47
CA ASP A 152 -13.70 -25.34 11.91
C ASP A 152 -13.56 -24.10 12.79
N LEU A 153 -13.33 -22.92 12.19
CA LEU A 153 -13.26 -21.62 12.89
C LEU A 153 -14.64 -21.02 13.18
N LYS A 154 -15.73 -21.62 12.68
CA LYS A 154 -17.10 -21.10 12.89
C LYS A 154 -17.42 -20.94 14.37
N GLY A 155 -17.85 -19.74 14.77
CA GLY A 155 -18.18 -19.38 16.16
C GLY A 155 -16.98 -19.37 17.12
N LYS A 156 -15.75 -19.46 16.61
CA LYS A 156 -14.55 -19.44 17.44
C LYS A 156 -13.81 -18.11 17.37
N PRO A 157 -13.17 -17.66 18.47
CA PRO A 157 -12.41 -16.43 18.49
C PRO A 157 -11.12 -16.53 17.68
N VAL A 158 -10.98 -15.67 16.67
CA VAL A 158 -9.81 -15.58 15.79
C VAL A 158 -9.15 -14.22 15.92
N CYS A 159 -7.87 -14.21 16.26
CA CYS A 159 -7.05 -13.01 16.40
C CYS A 159 -6.52 -12.54 15.05
N VAL A 160 -6.66 -11.24 14.76
CA VAL A 160 -6.17 -10.59 13.55
C VAL A 160 -5.67 -9.18 13.84
N SER A 161 -4.94 -8.56 12.90
CA SER A 161 -4.68 -7.12 12.98
C SER A 161 -5.86 -6.31 12.43
N GLN A 162 -6.19 -5.19 13.06
CA GLN A 162 -7.13 -4.20 12.53
C GLN A 162 -6.70 -3.76 11.12
N GLY A 163 -7.65 -3.57 10.19
CA GLY A 163 -7.36 -3.21 8.80
C GLY A 163 -6.79 -4.35 7.94
N SER A 164 -6.83 -5.61 8.45
CA SER A 164 -6.53 -6.80 7.67
C SER A 164 -7.66 -7.13 6.70
N ASN A 165 -7.32 -7.48 5.45
CA ASN A 165 -8.29 -7.96 4.46
C ASN A 165 -8.78 -9.39 4.75
N PHE A 166 -8.15 -10.10 5.68
CA PHE A 166 -8.59 -11.44 6.11
C PHE A 166 -9.83 -11.41 7.00
N ILE A 167 -10.18 -10.26 7.60
CA ILE A 167 -11.34 -10.14 8.48
C ILE A 167 -12.64 -10.50 7.74
N LYS A 168 -12.86 -9.91 6.57
CA LYS A 168 -14.09 -10.11 5.80
C LYS A 168 -14.37 -11.59 5.49
N PRO A 169 -13.46 -12.35 4.84
CA PRO A 169 -13.71 -13.78 4.58
C PRO A 169 -13.80 -14.61 5.85
N LEU A 170 -13.05 -14.30 6.91
CA LEU A 170 -13.17 -15.02 8.19
C LEU A 170 -14.58 -14.88 8.79
N VAL A 171 -15.20 -13.71 8.68
CA VAL A 171 -16.57 -13.46 9.18
C VAL A 171 -17.62 -13.99 8.21
N GLU A 172 -17.57 -13.56 6.95
CA GLU A 172 -18.66 -13.78 5.99
C GLU A 172 -18.69 -15.21 5.45
N THR A 173 -17.51 -15.82 5.23
CA THR A 173 -17.42 -17.17 4.67
C THR A 173 -17.33 -18.24 5.75
N TYR A 174 -16.51 -18.01 6.77
CA TYR A 174 -16.19 -19.02 7.79
C TYR A 174 -16.89 -18.80 9.12
N GLY A 175 -17.61 -17.67 9.31
CA GLY A 175 -18.38 -17.41 10.53
C GLY A 175 -17.56 -17.29 11.81
N ALA A 176 -16.27 -16.91 11.70
CA ALA A 176 -15.38 -16.75 12.84
C ALA A 176 -15.74 -15.51 13.67
N GLU A 177 -15.48 -15.56 14.97
CA GLU A 177 -15.59 -14.40 15.88
C GLU A 177 -14.27 -13.63 15.91
N ILE A 178 -14.25 -12.42 15.37
CA ILE A 178 -13.02 -11.65 15.22
C ILE A 178 -12.62 -10.95 16.49
N LYS A 179 -11.35 -11.14 16.91
CA LYS A 179 -10.63 -10.29 17.87
C LYS A 179 -9.54 -9.51 17.16
N ALA A 180 -9.80 -8.22 16.90
CA ALA A 180 -8.91 -7.36 16.13
C ALA A 180 -8.00 -6.53 17.03
N PHE A 181 -6.68 -6.65 16.83
CA PHE A 181 -5.62 -5.98 17.59
C PHE A 181 -4.95 -4.88 16.76
N ARG A 182 -4.31 -3.93 17.43
CA ARG A 182 -3.58 -2.85 16.73
C ARG A 182 -2.36 -3.35 15.99
N SER A 183 -1.72 -4.40 16.50
CA SER A 183 -0.54 -4.99 15.89
C SER A 183 -0.63 -6.52 15.79
N GLN A 184 0.19 -7.09 14.91
CA GLN A 184 0.38 -8.54 14.82
C GLN A 184 0.93 -9.11 16.13
N SER A 185 1.87 -8.41 16.77
CA SER A 185 2.48 -8.87 18.03
C SER A 185 1.46 -8.99 19.15
N GLU A 186 0.54 -8.02 19.30
CA GLU A 186 -0.56 -8.11 20.26
C GLU A 186 -1.52 -9.27 19.97
N SER A 187 -1.85 -9.49 18.69
CA SER A 187 -2.65 -10.62 18.22
C SER A 187 -2.01 -11.97 18.58
N LEU A 188 -0.72 -12.13 18.31
CA LEU A 188 0.05 -13.32 18.62
C LEU A 188 0.19 -13.54 20.14
N LEU A 189 0.38 -12.48 20.91
CA LEU A 189 0.40 -12.57 22.37
C LEU A 189 -0.95 -13.05 22.91
N SER A 190 -2.06 -12.56 22.37
CA SER A 190 -3.41 -13.01 22.71
C SER A 190 -3.63 -14.49 22.38
N LEU A 191 -3.13 -14.98 21.24
CA LEU A 191 -3.16 -16.39 20.89
C LEU A 191 -2.40 -17.25 21.94
N ARG A 192 -1.19 -16.83 22.32
CA ARG A 192 -0.39 -17.53 23.34
C ARG A 192 -1.08 -17.55 24.70
N GLY A 193 -1.79 -16.46 25.04
CA GLY A 193 -2.61 -16.34 26.26
C GLY A 193 -3.97 -17.04 26.18
N ASN A 194 -4.22 -17.88 25.16
CA ASN A 194 -5.50 -18.56 24.93
C ASN A 194 -6.70 -17.61 24.74
N GLY A 195 -6.45 -16.36 24.36
CA GLY A 195 -7.49 -15.40 24.05
C GLY A 195 -8.21 -15.69 22.73
N CYS A 196 -7.56 -16.45 21.84
CA CYS A 196 -8.08 -16.91 20.55
C CYS A 196 -7.66 -18.35 20.30
N VAL A 197 -8.38 -19.06 19.42
CA VAL A 197 -8.01 -20.40 18.98
C VAL A 197 -7.05 -20.38 17.79
N ALA A 198 -7.06 -19.30 17.03
CA ALA A 198 -6.18 -19.07 15.89
C ALA A 198 -5.75 -17.61 15.80
N ALA A 199 -4.59 -17.35 15.22
CA ALA A 199 -4.19 -16.02 14.76
C ALA A 199 -3.95 -16.06 13.26
N VAL A 200 -4.64 -15.17 12.50
CA VAL A 200 -4.54 -15.14 11.04
C VAL A 200 -3.81 -13.89 10.60
N HIS A 201 -2.65 -14.11 10.00
CA HIS A 201 -1.79 -13.07 9.42
C HIS A 201 -1.18 -13.55 8.11
N VAL A 202 -0.33 -12.73 7.50
CA VAL A 202 0.35 -13.10 6.23
C VAL A 202 1.09 -14.43 6.39
N GLY A 203 0.78 -15.40 5.54
CA GLY A 203 1.27 -16.78 5.65
C GLY A 203 2.79 -16.92 5.76
N PRO A 204 3.62 -16.28 4.93
CA PRO A 204 5.08 -16.30 5.08
C PRO A 204 5.57 -15.89 6.47
N THR A 205 4.96 -14.89 7.11
CA THR A 205 5.32 -14.51 8.49
C THR A 205 4.98 -15.62 9.48
N MET A 206 3.80 -16.23 9.34
CA MET A 206 3.42 -17.35 10.23
C MET A 206 4.34 -18.54 10.05
N ARG A 207 4.73 -18.88 8.82
CA ARG A 207 5.72 -19.92 8.53
C ARG A 207 7.10 -19.61 9.11
N THR A 208 7.50 -18.35 9.13
CA THR A 208 8.78 -17.93 9.73
C THR A 208 8.74 -18.07 11.25
N LEU A 209 7.64 -17.70 11.92
CA LEU A 209 7.49 -17.87 13.37
C LEU A 209 7.62 -19.33 13.81
N LEU A 210 7.13 -20.28 13.03
CA LEU A 210 7.22 -21.70 13.38
C LEU A 210 8.66 -22.27 13.40
N LYS A 211 9.65 -21.51 12.92
CA LYS A 211 11.07 -21.86 13.03
C LYS A 211 11.67 -21.48 14.41
N GLU A 212 10.98 -20.64 15.16
CA GLU A 212 11.41 -20.19 16.47
C GLU A 212 10.93 -21.13 17.58
N PRO A 213 11.79 -21.52 18.55
CA PRO A 213 11.45 -22.47 19.61
C PRO A 213 10.21 -22.10 20.41
N GLU A 214 9.95 -20.82 20.60
CA GLU A 214 8.80 -20.33 21.37
C GLU A 214 7.43 -20.64 20.71
N TRP A 215 7.42 -21.06 19.43
CA TRP A 215 6.23 -21.44 18.67
C TRP A 215 6.16 -22.94 18.40
N ALA A 216 6.98 -23.75 19.08
CA ALA A 216 7.05 -25.21 18.87
C ALA A 216 5.72 -25.94 19.12
N ASP A 217 4.84 -25.36 19.96
CA ASP A 217 3.49 -25.91 20.26
C ASP A 217 2.42 -25.48 19.24
N TYR A 218 2.80 -24.77 18.18
CA TYR A 218 1.89 -24.26 17.16
C TYR A 218 2.17 -24.89 15.80
N GLU A 219 1.19 -24.77 14.90
CA GLU A 219 1.23 -25.29 13.54
C GLU A 219 0.38 -24.43 12.60
N LEU A 220 0.50 -24.68 11.30
CA LEU A 220 -0.34 -24.12 10.24
C LEU A 220 -1.10 -25.30 9.58
N PRO A 221 -2.15 -25.84 10.21
CA PRO A 221 -2.77 -27.07 9.75
C PRO A 221 -3.75 -26.88 8.58
N LEU A 222 -4.14 -25.62 8.28
CA LEU A 222 -5.18 -25.37 7.28
C LEU A 222 -4.64 -25.54 5.86
N PRO A 223 -5.43 -26.15 4.94
CA PRO A 223 -4.92 -26.71 3.69
C PRO A 223 -4.39 -25.68 2.69
N ASN A 224 -4.85 -24.44 2.71
CA ASN A 224 -4.43 -23.39 1.80
C ASN A 224 -4.34 -22.06 2.53
N ASP A 225 -3.53 -21.16 2.02
CA ASP A 225 -3.54 -19.76 2.49
C ASP A 225 -4.90 -19.11 2.16
N LEU A 226 -5.43 -18.34 3.10
CA LEU A 226 -6.68 -17.60 2.94
C LEU A 226 -6.51 -16.49 1.92
N ILE A 227 -7.39 -16.44 0.90
CA ILE A 227 -7.46 -15.41 -0.15
C ILE A 227 -6.08 -14.92 -0.62
N PRO A 228 -5.23 -15.75 -1.27
CA PRO A 228 -4.01 -15.28 -1.89
C PRO A 228 -4.30 -14.07 -2.77
N SER A 229 -3.52 -13.00 -2.61
CA SER A 229 -3.77 -11.73 -3.29
C SER A 229 -2.47 -10.99 -3.57
N PRO A 230 -2.37 -10.23 -4.67
CA PRO A 230 -1.20 -9.45 -4.99
C PRO A 230 -0.87 -8.42 -3.90
N SER A 231 0.38 -8.34 -3.50
CA SER A 231 0.94 -7.24 -2.71
C SER A 231 1.51 -6.20 -3.65
N VAL A 232 1.04 -4.96 -3.51
CA VAL A 232 1.39 -3.84 -4.39
C VAL A 232 1.96 -2.67 -3.60
N ILE A 233 2.73 -1.82 -4.29
CA ILE A 233 3.13 -0.52 -3.75
C ILE A 233 1.95 0.43 -3.87
N TRP A 234 1.61 1.10 -2.78
CA TRP A 234 0.49 2.03 -2.74
C TRP A 234 0.97 3.47 -2.78
N VAL A 235 0.25 4.29 -3.55
CA VAL A 235 0.44 5.73 -3.70
C VAL A 235 -0.87 6.47 -3.43
N ARG A 236 -0.80 7.78 -3.20
CA ARG A 236 -2.02 8.59 -3.05
C ARG A 236 -2.82 8.58 -4.34
N LYS A 237 -4.12 8.80 -4.22
CA LYS A 237 -5.04 8.87 -5.36
C LYS A 237 -4.64 10.01 -6.30
N GLY A 238 -4.58 9.73 -7.61
CA GLY A 238 -4.29 10.70 -8.66
C GLY A 238 -2.80 10.90 -8.98
N GLU A 239 -1.88 10.33 -8.22
CA GLU A 239 -0.43 10.48 -8.43
C GLU A 239 0.10 9.53 -9.52
N LYS A 240 -0.10 9.89 -10.78
CA LYS A 240 0.16 9.01 -11.94
C LYS A 240 1.63 8.88 -12.31
N ASP A 241 2.44 9.94 -12.17
CA ASP A 241 3.85 9.90 -12.58
C ASP A 241 4.68 9.04 -11.63
N ILE A 242 4.50 9.21 -10.30
CA ILE A 242 5.16 8.31 -9.35
C ILE A 242 4.66 6.87 -9.51
N GLN A 243 3.36 6.66 -9.74
CA GLN A 243 2.79 5.34 -10.02
C GLN A 243 3.49 4.68 -11.22
N ALA A 244 3.59 5.39 -12.36
CA ALA A 244 4.22 4.89 -13.57
C ALA A 244 5.72 4.65 -13.37
N ARG A 245 6.42 5.53 -12.66
CA ARG A 245 7.84 5.37 -12.37
C ARG A 245 8.11 4.15 -11.50
N LEU A 246 7.31 3.94 -10.46
CA LEU A 246 7.41 2.77 -9.59
C LEU A 246 7.05 1.48 -10.33
N ASP A 247 6.06 1.51 -11.21
CA ASP A 247 5.69 0.35 -12.01
C ASP A 247 6.84 -0.09 -12.94
N ALA A 248 7.50 0.87 -13.57
CA ALA A 248 8.69 0.59 -14.38
C ALA A 248 9.83 -0.04 -13.55
N ILE A 249 10.04 0.42 -12.31
CA ILE A 249 11.02 -0.15 -11.38
C ILE A 249 10.65 -1.59 -11.02
N VAL A 250 9.39 -1.85 -10.64
CA VAL A 250 8.95 -3.20 -10.24
C VAL A 250 9.03 -4.18 -11.43
N ARG A 251 8.68 -3.74 -12.63
CA ARG A 251 8.86 -4.56 -13.86
C ARG A 251 10.33 -4.90 -14.11
N ASP A 252 11.24 -3.95 -13.93
CA ASP A 252 12.68 -4.20 -14.07
C ASP A 252 13.21 -5.17 -13.00
N TRP A 253 12.67 -5.11 -11.78
CA TRP A 253 12.98 -6.09 -10.73
C TRP A 253 12.52 -7.50 -11.11
N HIS A 254 11.32 -7.65 -11.71
CA HIS A 254 10.89 -8.93 -12.28
C HIS A 254 11.79 -9.35 -13.42
N ARG A 255 12.07 -8.45 -14.38
CA ARG A 255 12.93 -8.72 -15.52
C ARG A 255 14.30 -9.28 -15.10
N SER A 256 14.95 -8.66 -14.14
CA SER A 256 16.27 -9.05 -13.68
C SER A 256 16.30 -10.25 -12.73
N GLY A 257 15.14 -10.73 -12.25
CA GLY A 257 15.04 -11.75 -11.21
C GLY A 257 15.38 -11.24 -9.80
N TRP A 258 15.59 -9.93 -9.64
CA TRP A 258 15.99 -9.34 -8.35
C TRP A 258 14.98 -9.59 -7.23
N LEU A 259 13.67 -9.60 -7.54
CA LEU A 259 12.61 -9.90 -6.54
C LEU A 259 12.72 -11.32 -6.00
N LEU A 260 13.05 -12.31 -6.85
CA LEU A 260 13.26 -13.69 -6.44
C LEU A 260 14.44 -13.78 -5.50
N GLU A 261 15.59 -13.19 -5.90
CA GLU A 261 16.83 -13.17 -5.13
C GLU A 261 16.65 -12.48 -3.76
N VAL A 262 16.05 -11.28 -3.73
CA VAL A 262 15.81 -10.55 -2.48
C VAL A 262 14.81 -11.30 -1.59
N GLY A 263 13.78 -11.92 -2.16
CA GLY A 263 12.84 -12.76 -1.44
C GLY A 263 13.56 -13.91 -0.73
N GLU A 264 14.34 -14.69 -1.46
CA GLU A 264 15.09 -15.83 -0.92
C GLU A 264 16.08 -15.42 0.18
N ARG A 265 16.82 -14.34 -0.02
CA ARG A 265 17.75 -13.81 1.01
C ARG A 265 17.04 -13.43 2.32
N ASN A 266 15.78 -13.03 2.23
CA ASN A 266 14.95 -12.71 3.40
C ASN A 266 14.14 -13.93 3.91
N GLY A 267 14.36 -15.12 3.35
CA GLY A 267 13.70 -16.35 3.79
C GLY A 267 12.28 -16.54 3.25
N LEU A 268 11.89 -15.77 2.24
CA LEU A 268 10.66 -15.99 1.49
C LEU A 268 10.84 -17.14 0.49
N GLN A 269 9.79 -17.93 0.32
CA GLN A 269 9.69 -18.84 -0.81
C GLN A 269 8.92 -18.12 -1.92
N PRO A 270 9.51 -17.90 -3.11
CA PRO A 270 8.84 -17.22 -4.20
C PRO A 270 7.51 -17.90 -4.56
N SER A 271 6.44 -17.12 -4.65
CA SER A 271 5.14 -17.61 -5.12
C SER A 271 5.20 -18.02 -6.61
N GLN A 272 4.27 -18.83 -7.06
CA GLN A 272 4.18 -19.14 -8.49
C GLN A 272 3.90 -17.87 -9.32
N ALA A 273 3.03 -17.00 -8.81
CA ALA A 273 2.74 -15.72 -9.44
C ALA A 273 4.00 -14.85 -9.63
N LEU A 274 4.93 -14.85 -8.66
CA LEU A 274 6.18 -14.11 -8.77
C LEU A 274 7.10 -14.70 -9.87
N ARG A 275 7.16 -16.03 -9.97
CA ARG A 275 7.91 -16.72 -11.05
C ARG A 275 7.32 -16.43 -12.42
N ASP A 276 5.98 -16.48 -12.55
CA ASP A 276 5.29 -16.19 -13.81
C ASP A 276 5.52 -14.75 -14.27
N LEU A 277 5.57 -13.80 -13.32
CA LEU A 277 5.91 -12.40 -13.62
C LEU A 277 7.37 -12.24 -14.05
N HIS A 278 8.30 -12.96 -13.44
CA HIS A 278 9.70 -12.98 -13.89
C HIS A 278 9.79 -13.51 -15.33
N GLU A 279 9.17 -14.64 -15.63
CA GLU A 279 9.12 -15.19 -17.00
C GLU A 279 8.50 -14.21 -18.00
N LYS A 280 7.42 -13.54 -17.61
CA LYS A 280 6.73 -12.55 -18.45
C LYS A 280 7.62 -11.36 -18.82
N TYR A 281 8.46 -10.89 -17.90
CA TYR A 281 9.22 -9.65 -18.07
C TYR A 281 10.70 -9.87 -18.41
N ARG A 282 11.26 -11.08 -18.31
CA ARG A 282 12.70 -11.36 -18.47
C ARG A 282 13.31 -10.84 -19.77
N ASP A 283 12.54 -10.85 -20.86
CA ASP A 283 12.98 -10.42 -22.19
C ASP A 283 12.65 -8.94 -22.50
N ALA A 284 12.06 -8.22 -21.53
CA ALA A 284 11.75 -6.80 -21.68
C ALA A 284 13.03 -5.95 -21.67
N ALA A 285 12.96 -4.75 -22.27
CA ALA A 285 14.09 -3.81 -22.21
C ALA A 285 14.38 -3.39 -20.76
N PRO A 286 15.67 -3.25 -20.37
CA PRO A 286 16.04 -2.73 -19.07
C PRO A 286 15.46 -1.34 -18.82
N LEU A 287 15.22 -1.03 -17.53
CA LEU A 287 14.83 0.31 -17.15
C LEU A 287 15.92 1.32 -17.56
N ALA A 288 15.54 2.35 -18.33
CA ALA A 288 16.46 3.41 -18.69
C ALA A 288 17.00 4.13 -17.44
N ASP A 289 18.30 4.40 -17.42
CA ASP A 289 18.91 5.14 -16.31
C ASP A 289 18.34 6.56 -16.24
N SER A 290 17.72 6.92 -15.12
CA SER A 290 17.08 8.21 -14.91
C SER A 290 18.06 9.38 -14.72
N ARG A 291 19.36 9.13 -14.94
CA ARG A 291 20.43 10.14 -14.85
C ARG A 291 20.82 10.75 -16.20
N GLN A 292 20.05 10.48 -17.27
CA GLN A 292 20.18 11.14 -18.57
C GLN A 292 19.07 12.17 -18.79
#